data_5bba176a795d383bdd0f908084585f85
#
_entry.id   5bba176a795d383bdd0f908084585f85
#
_cell.length_a   1.000
_cell.length_b   1.000
_cell.length_c   1.000
_cell.angle_alpha   90.00
_cell.angle_beta   90.00
_cell.angle_gamma   90.00
#
_symmetry.space_group_name_H-M   'P 1'
#
loop_
_entity.id
_entity.type
_entity.pdbx_description
1 polymer ?
#
loop_
_entity_poly.entity_id
_entity_poly.type
_entity_poly.pdbx_seq_one_letter_code
_entity_poly.pdbx_strand_id
1 'polypeptide(L)'
;MEIRNREEQKPFTTKDGSTIRSFLDLTNSPVKEQSLAEATLPEGGSTERHYHKLSEELYYLLEGRGVMEIDGQTQEVGPGDAVLIPAGAWHEIKATKAMRFLCCCAPPYAHEDTYFE
;
A
#
# COMPACT_ATOMS: atom_id res chain seq x y z
N MET A 1 20.61 -14.95 -4.29
CA MET A 1 20.06 -13.72 -4.85
C MET A 1 18.54 -13.85 -4.93
N GLU A 2 17.81 -12.88 -4.39
CA GLU A 2 16.35 -12.88 -4.39
C GLU A 2 15.84 -11.87 -5.42
N ILE A 3 15.18 -12.37 -6.47
CA ILE A 3 14.61 -11.53 -7.52
C ILE A 3 13.16 -11.97 -7.72
N ARG A 4 12.26 -11.01 -7.79
CA ARG A 4 10.83 -11.24 -8.00
C ARG A 4 10.37 -10.41 -9.19
N ASN A 5 9.55 -11.01 -10.05
CA ASN A 5 8.91 -10.29 -11.13
C ASN A 5 7.41 -10.17 -10.85
N ARG A 6 6.82 -9.05 -11.22
CA ARG A 6 5.40 -8.78 -11.03
C ARG A 6 4.51 -9.90 -11.57
N GLU A 7 4.83 -10.39 -12.75
CA GLU A 7 4.00 -11.39 -13.43
C GLU A 7 4.01 -12.75 -12.75
N GLU A 8 4.98 -12.98 -11.86
CA GLU A 8 5.07 -14.22 -11.09
C GLU A 8 4.29 -14.17 -9.78
N GLN A 9 3.82 -12.97 -9.38
CA GLN A 9 3.12 -12.78 -8.11
C GLN A 9 1.61 -12.92 -8.32
N LYS A 10 0.98 -13.83 -7.58
CA LYS A 10 -0.48 -13.99 -7.60
C LYS A 10 -1.12 -12.83 -6.86
N PRO A 11 -2.04 -12.09 -7.51
CA PRO A 11 -2.76 -11.04 -6.81
C PRO A 11 -3.74 -11.63 -5.77
N PHE A 12 -3.90 -10.92 -4.67
CA PHE A 12 -4.90 -11.26 -3.66
C PHE A 12 -5.52 -9.98 -3.11
N THR A 13 -6.73 -10.09 -2.56
CA THR A 13 -7.39 -8.97 -1.91
C THR A 13 -6.97 -8.94 -0.44
N THR A 14 -6.39 -7.83 -0.01
CA THR A 14 -5.96 -7.67 1.38
C THR A 14 -7.08 -7.09 2.24
N LYS A 15 -6.84 -6.97 3.55
CA LYS A 15 -7.82 -6.50 4.54
C LYS A 15 -8.44 -5.14 4.19
N ASP A 16 -7.66 -4.22 3.62
CA ASP A 16 -8.14 -2.88 3.28
C ASP A 16 -8.96 -2.81 1.98
N GLY A 17 -9.11 -3.93 1.28
CA GLY A 17 -9.91 -4.03 0.04
C GLY A 17 -9.12 -3.83 -1.23
N SER A 18 -7.85 -3.45 -1.16
CA SER A 18 -7.02 -3.33 -2.37
C SER A 18 -6.56 -4.69 -2.87
N THR A 19 -6.22 -4.76 -4.16
CA THR A 19 -5.62 -5.95 -4.75
C THR A 19 -4.10 -5.82 -4.69
N ILE A 20 -3.45 -6.79 -4.08
CA ILE A 20 -2.01 -6.75 -3.79
C ILE A 20 -1.27 -7.84 -4.56
N ARG A 21 -0.11 -7.46 -5.10
CA ARG A 21 0.94 -8.40 -5.49
C ARG A 21 2.13 -8.14 -4.59
N SER A 22 2.45 -9.09 -3.71
CA SER A 22 3.56 -8.93 -2.78
C SER A 22 4.84 -9.48 -3.39
N PHE A 23 5.84 -8.61 -3.55
CA PHE A 23 7.13 -9.02 -4.09
C PHE A 23 8.00 -9.66 -3.01
N LEU A 24 8.17 -8.95 -1.90
CA LEU A 24 9.08 -9.37 -0.82
C LEU A 24 8.45 -8.96 0.51
N ASP A 25 8.04 -9.96 1.29
CA ASP A 25 7.48 -9.75 2.62
C ASP A 25 7.97 -10.86 3.57
N LEU A 26 7.49 -10.84 4.80
CA LEU A 26 7.89 -11.80 5.81
C LEU A 26 7.49 -13.24 5.49
N THR A 27 6.49 -13.45 4.63
CA THR A 27 5.96 -14.77 4.33
C THR A 27 6.61 -15.43 3.12
N ASN A 28 7.23 -14.65 2.23
CA ASN A 28 7.73 -15.16 0.95
C ASN A 28 9.24 -14.92 0.72
N SER A 29 9.94 -14.34 1.68
CA SER A 29 11.33 -13.94 1.49
C SER A 29 12.06 -13.80 2.84
N PRO A 30 13.39 -13.66 2.84
CA PRO A 30 14.16 -13.48 4.08
C PRO A 30 14.28 -12.01 4.51
N VAL A 31 13.37 -11.14 4.07
CA VAL A 31 13.40 -9.72 4.48
C VAL A 31 13.27 -9.57 5.99
N LYS A 32 13.91 -8.57 6.54
CA LYS A 32 13.88 -8.26 7.98
C LYS A 32 13.43 -6.83 8.27
N GLU A 33 13.82 -5.88 7.43
CA GLU A 33 13.67 -4.46 7.73
C GLU A 33 12.54 -3.79 6.96
N GLN A 34 12.13 -4.35 5.82
CA GLN A 34 11.15 -3.71 4.95
C GLN A 34 10.44 -4.74 4.07
N SER A 35 9.31 -4.33 3.51
CA SER A 35 8.58 -5.12 2.52
C SER A 35 8.21 -4.25 1.32
N LEU A 36 8.00 -4.89 0.18
CA LEU A 36 7.61 -4.20 -1.06
C LEU A 36 6.47 -4.96 -1.71
N ALA A 37 5.41 -4.23 -2.03
CA ALA A 37 4.25 -4.78 -2.73
C ALA A 37 3.71 -3.77 -3.73
N GLU A 38 2.89 -4.26 -4.66
CA GLU A 38 2.12 -3.41 -5.58
C GLU A 38 0.66 -3.51 -5.18
N ALA A 39 -0.01 -2.35 -5.12
CA ALA A 39 -1.44 -2.27 -4.90
C ALA A 39 -2.13 -1.76 -6.14
N THR A 40 -3.32 -2.27 -6.41
CA THR A 40 -4.19 -1.76 -7.47
C THR A 40 -5.58 -1.52 -6.92
N LEU A 41 -6.23 -0.46 -7.43
CA LEU A 41 -7.61 -0.11 -7.13
C LEU A 41 -8.32 0.19 -8.45
N PRO A 42 -9.54 -0.32 -8.64
CA PRO A 42 -10.32 0.08 -9.81
C PRO A 42 -10.81 1.52 -9.66
N GLU A 43 -11.24 2.14 -10.76
CA GLU A 43 -11.88 3.45 -10.72
C GLU A 43 -13.06 3.39 -9.75
N GLY A 44 -13.15 4.37 -8.84
CA GLY A 44 -14.18 4.42 -7.81
C GLY A 44 -13.90 3.54 -6.59
N GLY A 45 -12.84 2.70 -6.63
CA GLY A 45 -12.45 1.88 -5.49
C GLY A 45 -11.68 2.68 -4.44
N SER A 46 -11.65 2.15 -3.25
CA SER A 46 -10.89 2.76 -2.15
C SER A 46 -10.37 1.70 -1.20
N THR A 47 -9.29 2.02 -0.49
CA THR A 47 -8.89 1.21 0.66
C THR A 47 -9.83 1.55 1.83
N GLU A 48 -10.03 0.59 2.72
CA GLU A 48 -10.71 0.86 3.98
C GLU A 48 -9.77 1.69 4.87
N ARG A 49 -10.33 2.67 5.59
CA ARG A 49 -9.54 3.55 6.45
C ARG A 49 -8.90 2.75 7.58
N HIS A 50 -7.58 2.84 7.72
CA HIS A 50 -6.81 2.03 8.66
C HIS A 50 -5.51 2.71 9.06
N TYR A 51 -4.81 2.12 10.03
CA TYR A 51 -3.45 2.52 10.38
C TYR A 51 -2.58 1.30 10.67
N HIS A 52 -1.28 1.49 10.60
CA HIS A 52 -0.28 0.51 11.04
C HIS A 52 0.42 1.10 12.27
N LYS A 53 0.44 0.34 13.35
CA LYS A 53 1.01 0.83 14.61
C LYS A 53 2.54 0.89 14.53
N LEU A 54 3.16 -0.11 13.90
CA LEU A 54 4.61 -0.26 13.86
C LEU A 54 5.22 0.21 12.55
N SER A 55 4.57 -0.06 11.42
CA SER A 55 5.14 0.25 10.12
C SER A 55 4.95 1.70 9.72
N GLU A 56 6.05 2.31 9.31
CA GLU A 56 6.04 3.51 8.47
C GLU A 56 5.84 3.02 7.04
N GLU A 57 5.00 3.68 6.26
CA GLU A 57 4.68 3.23 4.91
C GLU A 57 4.93 4.33 3.87
N LEU A 58 5.43 3.93 2.71
CA LEU A 58 5.55 4.81 1.55
C LEU A 58 4.68 4.27 0.44
N TYR A 59 3.93 5.15 -0.24
CA TYR A 59 3.30 4.85 -1.52
C TYR A 59 4.08 5.59 -2.61
N TYR A 60 4.28 4.93 -3.74
CA TYR A 60 4.77 5.59 -4.95
C TYR A 60 3.82 5.29 -6.08
N LEU A 61 3.18 6.33 -6.62
CA LEU A 61 2.11 6.19 -7.60
C LEU A 61 2.69 6.01 -9.00
N LEU A 62 2.27 4.95 -9.67
CA LEU A 62 2.72 4.60 -11.01
C LEU A 62 1.69 4.96 -12.06
N GLU A 63 0.41 4.72 -11.80
CA GLU A 63 -0.69 4.94 -12.74
C GLU A 63 -1.93 5.43 -12.02
N GLY A 64 -2.78 6.17 -12.74
CA GLY A 64 -4.08 6.58 -12.23
C GLY A 64 -4.03 7.86 -11.41
N ARG A 65 -5.14 8.18 -10.77
CA ARG A 65 -5.29 9.36 -9.93
C ARG A 65 -6.22 9.05 -8.78
N GLY A 66 -6.05 9.75 -7.69
CA GLY A 66 -6.92 9.55 -6.54
C GLY A 66 -6.82 10.67 -5.52
N VAL A 67 -7.50 10.45 -4.41
CA VAL A 67 -7.46 11.36 -3.26
C VAL A 67 -6.91 10.58 -2.08
N MET A 68 -5.79 11.04 -1.53
CA MET A 68 -5.17 10.50 -0.34
C MET A 68 -5.68 11.24 0.89
N GLU A 69 -6.04 10.50 1.95
CA GLU A 69 -6.37 11.09 3.25
C GLU A 69 -5.41 10.53 4.29
N ILE A 70 -4.80 11.40 5.08
CA ILE A 70 -3.96 11.03 6.22
C ILE A 70 -4.37 11.91 7.40
N ASP A 71 -4.87 11.28 8.47
CA ASP A 71 -5.31 11.96 9.70
C ASP A 71 -6.22 13.16 9.43
N GLY A 72 -7.14 13.02 8.49
CA GLY A 72 -8.13 14.03 8.16
C GLY A 72 -7.69 15.05 7.11
N GLN A 73 -6.44 15.06 6.70
CA GLN A 73 -5.97 15.91 5.61
C GLN A 73 -6.09 15.17 4.29
N THR A 74 -6.61 15.83 3.28
CA THR A 74 -6.81 15.23 1.96
C THR A 74 -6.00 15.97 0.89
N GLN A 75 -5.52 15.22 -0.09
CA GLN A 75 -4.81 15.78 -1.23
C GLN A 75 -4.96 14.87 -2.44
N GLU A 76 -5.11 15.48 -3.63
CA GLU A 76 -5.06 14.73 -4.88
C GLU A 76 -3.65 14.23 -5.14
N VAL A 77 -3.55 13.00 -5.64
CA VAL A 77 -2.28 12.35 -5.97
C VAL A 77 -2.37 11.68 -7.34
N GLY A 78 -1.24 11.59 -8.01
CA GLY A 78 -1.13 10.99 -9.33
C GLY A 78 0.27 10.42 -9.60
N PRO A 79 0.53 9.97 -10.85
CA PRO A 79 1.80 9.32 -11.19
C PRO A 79 3.01 10.18 -10.83
N GLY A 80 4.00 9.55 -10.20
CA GLY A 80 5.22 10.22 -9.77
C GLY A 80 5.17 10.78 -8.36
N ASP A 81 4.00 10.78 -7.70
CA ASP A 81 3.90 11.24 -6.31
C ASP A 81 4.35 10.15 -5.35
N ALA A 82 5.15 10.55 -4.37
CA ALA A 82 5.52 9.71 -3.24
C ALA A 82 4.79 10.21 -2.00
N VAL A 83 4.17 9.31 -1.27
CA VAL A 83 3.39 9.64 -0.07
C VAL A 83 4.04 8.98 1.14
N LEU A 84 4.32 9.76 2.17
CA LEU A 84 4.79 9.21 3.45
C LEU A 84 3.60 9.07 4.40
N ILE A 85 3.42 7.86 4.91
CA ILE A 85 2.40 7.56 5.90
C ILE A 85 3.11 7.18 7.20
N PRO A 86 3.14 8.07 8.20
CA PRO A 86 3.80 7.77 9.48
C PRO A 86 3.14 6.61 10.21
N ALA A 87 3.91 5.89 11.02
CA ALA A 87 3.37 4.88 11.90
C ALA A 87 2.28 5.50 12.79
N GLY A 88 1.16 4.81 12.92
CA GLY A 88 0.02 5.27 13.72
C GLY A 88 -0.93 6.22 13.00
N ALA A 89 -0.60 6.70 11.82
CA ALA A 89 -1.46 7.64 11.09
C ALA A 89 -2.61 6.90 10.39
N TRP A 90 -3.83 7.33 10.65
CA TRP A 90 -5.01 6.86 9.92
C TRP A 90 -4.92 7.29 8.48
N HIS A 91 -5.23 6.39 7.55
CA HIS A 91 -5.16 6.73 6.14
C HIS A 91 -6.11 5.90 5.28
N GLU A 92 -6.50 6.48 4.15
CA GLU A 92 -7.20 5.79 3.06
C GLU A 92 -6.87 6.50 1.75
N ILE A 93 -7.04 5.77 0.66
CA ILE A 93 -6.88 6.34 -0.68
C ILE A 93 -8.07 5.92 -1.54
N LYS A 94 -8.64 6.87 -2.28
CA LYS A 94 -9.78 6.66 -3.18
C LYS A 94 -9.34 6.91 -4.60
N ALA A 95 -9.58 5.93 -5.48
CA ALA A 95 -9.21 6.04 -6.88
C ALA A 95 -10.28 6.79 -7.66
N THR A 96 -9.93 7.92 -8.25
CA THR A 96 -10.79 8.63 -9.21
C THR A 96 -10.56 8.11 -10.63
N LYS A 97 -9.39 7.53 -10.87
CA LYS A 97 -9.05 6.72 -12.05
C LYS A 97 -8.37 5.46 -11.53
N ALA A 98 -8.51 4.35 -12.25
CA ALA A 98 -7.88 3.10 -11.85
C ALA A 98 -6.41 3.32 -11.51
N MET A 99 -5.99 2.88 -10.33
CA MET A 99 -4.66 3.19 -9.77
C MET A 99 -3.79 1.97 -9.65
N ARG A 100 -2.48 2.20 -9.78
CA ARG A 100 -1.45 1.23 -9.46
C ARG A 100 -0.34 1.98 -8.74
N PHE A 101 0.06 1.48 -7.57
CA PHE A 101 1.11 2.11 -6.78
C PHE A 101 1.90 1.07 -5.99
N LEU A 102 3.13 1.44 -5.67
CA LEU A 102 3.99 0.61 -4.83
C LEU A 102 3.77 0.95 -3.37
N CYS A 103 3.84 -0.06 -2.52
CA CYS A 103 3.77 0.07 -1.06
C CYS A 103 5.05 -0.47 -0.45
N CYS A 104 5.76 0.36 0.30
CA CYS A 104 6.95 -0.05 1.03
C CYS A 104 6.71 0.16 2.51
N CYS A 105 6.81 -0.90 3.30
CA CYS A 105 6.62 -0.84 4.76
C CYS A 105 7.92 -1.17 5.49
N ALA A 106 8.22 -0.41 6.52
CA ALA A 106 9.35 -0.64 7.41
C ALA A 106 8.90 -0.36 8.85
N PRO A 107 8.91 -1.36 9.75
CA PRO A 107 9.14 -2.79 9.53
C PRO A 107 8.22 -3.40 8.46
N PRO A 108 8.52 -4.62 7.99
CA PRO A 108 7.72 -5.23 6.94
C PRO A 108 6.24 -5.32 7.28
N TYR A 109 5.39 -5.20 6.25
CA TYR A 109 3.95 -5.32 6.40
C TYR A 109 3.56 -6.61 7.14
N ALA A 110 2.59 -6.48 8.05
CA ALA A 110 1.98 -7.61 8.75
C ALA A 110 0.49 -7.36 8.96
N HIS A 111 -0.33 -8.40 8.74
CA HIS A 111 -1.78 -8.29 8.98
C HIS A 111 -2.08 -7.92 10.42
N GLU A 112 -1.30 -8.45 11.36
CA GLU A 112 -1.47 -8.20 12.80
C GLU A 112 -1.23 -6.74 13.17
N ASP A 113 -0.52 -6.00 12.31
CA ASP A 113 -0.21 -4.58 12.49
C ASP A 113 -1.16 -3.67 11.70
N THR A 114 -2.31 -4.19 11.25
CA THR A 114 -3.29 -3.42 10.49
C THR A 114 -4.58 -3.29 11.31
N TYR A 115 -4.96 -2.05 11.62
CA TYR A 115 -6.10 -1.73 12.50
C TYR A 115 -7.11 -0.86 11.75
N PHE A 116 -8.40 -1.19 11.91
CA PHE A 116 -9.50 -0.49 11.25
C PHE A 116 -10.35 0.29 12.25
N GLU A 117 -11.10 1.27 11.76
CA GLU A 117 -12.05 2.02 12.56
C GLU A 117 -13.17 1.12 13.11
#